data_5293f40a1d5257bf98a3dd083fe5a47a
#
_entry.id   5293f40a1d5257bf98a3dd083fe5a47a
#
_cell.length_a   1.000
_cell.length_b   1.000
_cell.length_c   1.000
_cell.angle_alpha   90.00
_cell.angle_beta   90.00
_cell.angle_gamma   90.00
#
_symmetry.space_group_name_H-M   'P 1'
#
loop_
_entity.id
_entity.type
_entity.pdbx_description
1 polymer ?
#
loop_
_entity_poly.entity_id
_entity_poly.type
_entity_poly.pdbx_seq_one_letter_code
_entity_poly.pdbx_strand_id
1 'polypeptide(L)'
;MKKTLLAAAISSVFIIAGCTKEPATTQNTDETMKADLQQQAEPNLLLTASPLTYQAPQFDKISDDQFLPAFEQGMKAHAAEIDAIANNAAAPTFENTLVALEKSGALLTRVSRVFYNLSGSDSNPKRRELQQQLAPKLAAHSDNINLNEALFKRVETLYNQRETLSLDAESLRLLETTYDDFVYAGARLNEEQKQKVRQINEAMSSLTTKFSQNLLAESKAISVVVTDRSELEGLSERQINAMAEAAKSNGHEGSYLISITNTTRQPILSSLENRALRQRVWEASANRAQSGDNDNREIVLKLARLRAEKAALMGYESWAEYSLQRQMAGKPEAVYSMLDSMVPAVIENVEKEAADIQRLMNAELTDAELQPWDWAYYAEKVRQARYDLNESEVKQYFEFNRVLEDGVFYTMNKLFGIRFEPRSDLPVYHPDVKAYELFDIDGKSLAIFYADYFARDGKRGGAWMSSFVGQSKLLNQKPVVVNVMNIEKAPEGEPTLVSYDNVTT
;
A
#
# COMPACT_ATOMS: atom_id res chain seq x y z
N MET A 1 -15.31 53.89 -12.56
CA MET A 1 -16.64 54.51 -12.75
C MET A 1 -17.66 53.54 -12.19
N LYS A 2 -18.16 53.87 -11.04
CA LYS A 2 -19.55 54.15 -10.63
C LYS A 2 -20.52 52.98 -10.88
N LYS A 3 -20.95 52.31 -9.79
CA LYS A 3 -22.23 52.38 -9.03
C LYS A 3 -23.35 51.56 -9.74
N THR A 4 -24.25 50.82 -9.12
CA THR A 4 -25.06 51.06 -7.91
C THR A 4 -25.79 49.77 -7.46
N LEU A 5 -26.00 49.66 -6.16
CA LEU A 5 -26.97 48.84 -5.41
C LEU A 5 -28.43 48.98 -5.89
N LEU A 6 -29.27 47.94 -5.65
CA LEU A 6 -30.64 48.16 -5.16
C LEU A 6 -31.14 46.97 -4.33
N ALA A 7 -31.46 47.27 -3.09
CA ALA A 7 -32.26 46.46 -2.16
C ALA A 7 -33.73 46.86 -2.29
N ALA A 8 -34.66 45.94 -2.10
CA ALA A 8 -36.06 46.28 -1.79
C ALA A 8 -36.68 45.25 -0.84
N ALA A 9 -36.92 45.68 0.36
CA ALA A 9 -37.80 45.07 1.32
C ALA A 9 -39.23 45.63 1.13
N ILE A 10 -40.27 44.83 1.32
CA ILE A 10 -41.62 45.31 1.62
C ILE A 10 -42.26 44.41 2.66
N SER A 11 -42.80 45.12 3.67
CA SER A 11 -43.44 44.69 4.91
C SER A 11 -44.94 44.38 4.76
N SER A 12 -45.42 43.54 5.67
CA SER A 12 -46.61 43.61 6.52
C SER A 12 -48.01 43.81 5.92
N VAL A 13 -48.98 43.03 6.35
CA VAL A 13 -50.22 43.47 6.95
C VAL A 13 -50.82 42.41 7.89
N PHE A 14 -51.18 42.87 9.11
CA PHE A 14 -51.97 42.21 10.15
C PHE A 14 -53.48 42.19 9.81
N ILE A 15 -54.18 41.13 10.22
CA ILE A 15 -55.58 41.29 10.69
C ILE A 15 -55.80 40.33 11.87
N ILE A 16 -56.37 40.91 12.94
CA ILE A 16 -56.76 40.38 14.24
C ILE A 16 -58.25 40.06 14.25
N ALA A 17 -58.67 38.96 14.81
CA ALA A 17 -59.90 38.71 15.56
C ALA A 17 -59.92 37.29 16.09
N GLY A 18 -60.09 36.92 17.29
CA GLY A 18 -60.69 37.42 18.48
C GLY A 18 -61.44 36.30 19.16
N CYS A 19 -61.06 35.91 20.44
CA CYS A 19 -61.82 35.28 21.51
C CYS A 19 -62.38 33.87 21.30
N THR A 20 -62.21 32.86 22.21
CA THR A 20 -62.37 32.77 23.66
C THR A 20 -61.98 31.39 24.20
N LYS A 21 -61.39 31.41 25.45
CA LYS A 21 -61.45 30.45 26.60
C LYS A 21 -61.15 28.95 26.48
N GLU A 22 -60.02 28.58 27.05
CA GLU A 22 -59.68 27.79 28.28
C GLU A 22 -59.99 26.26 28.33
N PRO A 23 -59.32 25.49 29.21
CA PRO A 23 -57.90 25.09 29.20
C PRO A 23 -57.75 23.53 29.24
N ALA A 24 -56.70 22.96 28.71
CA ALA A 24 -56.28 21.63 29.17
C ALA A 24 -54.84 21.30 28.79
N THR A 25 -54.05 21.09 29.83
CA THR A 25 -52.94 20.14 29.97
C THR A 25 -51.73 20.29 29.05
N THR A 26 -50.74 21.02 29.53
CA THR A 26 -49.32 20.82 29.36
C THR A 26 -48.93 19.40 29.77
N GLN A 27 -48.67 18.56 28.80
CA GLN A 27 -47.76 17.40 28.92
C GLN A 27 -47.49 16.83 27.53
N ASN A 28 -46.21 16.80 27.12
CA ASN A 28 -45.58 16.09 26.03
C ASN A 28 -44.93 16.98 24.93
N THR A 29 -44.01 17.85 25.32
CA THR A 29 -43.01 18.39 24.42
C THR A 29 -41.57 18.10 24.89
N ASP A 30 -41.38 17.47 26.05
CA ASP A 30 -40.05 17.17 26.62
C ASP A 30 -39.58 15.72 26.33
N GLU A 31 -40.46 14.80 25.93
CA GLU A 31 -40.08 13.43 25.58
C GLU A 31 -39.68 13.26 24.10
N THR A 32 -40.18 14.07 23.20
CA THR A 32 -39.78 14.03 21.78
C THR A 32 -38.42 14.66 21.52
N MET A 33 -38.02 15.68 22.32
CA MET A 33 -36.68 16.25 22.24
C MET A 33 -35.59 15.41 22.95
N LYS A 34 -35.99 14.49 23.82
CA LYS A 34 -35.06 13.52 24.45
C LYS A 34 -34.86 12.23 23.63
N ALA A 35 -35.82 11.94 22.74
CA ALA A 35 -35.69 10.78 21.82
C ALA A 35 -34.74 11.03 20.65
N ASP A 36 -34.54 12.28 20.22
CA ASP A 36 -33.60 12.64 19.12
C ASP A 36 -32.15 12.83 19.58
N LEU A 37 -31.83 12.70 20.86
CA LEU A 37 -30.48 12.83 21.42
C LEU A 37 -29.83 11.53 21.85
N GLN A 38 -30.44 10.38 21.55
CA GLN A 38 -29.86 9.06 21.73
C GLN A 38 -29.86 8.24 20.44
N GLN A 39 -29.42 8.79 19.35
CA GLN A 39 -28.72 7.97 18.36
C GLN A 39 -27.39 7.61 19.03
N GLN A 40 -27.38 6.48 19.77
CA GLN A 40 -26.17 5.89 20.29
C GLN A 40 -25.25 5.67 19.08
N ALA A 41 -24.20 6.48 18.97
CA ALA A 41 -23.18 6.28 17.95
C ALA A 41 -22.74 4.80 18.05
N GLU A 42 -22.89 4.06 16.97
CA GLU A 42 -22.47 2.66 16.95
C GLU A 42 -21.03 2.56 17.48
N PRO A 43 -20.72 1.58 18.33
CA PRO A 43 -19.41 1.48 18.93
C PRO A 43 -18.36 1.32 17.81
N ASN A 44 -17.30 2.13 17.89
CA ASN A 44 -16.19 2.01 16.94
C ASN A 44 -15.49 0.67 17.12
N LEU A 45 -15.70 -0.24 16.16
CA LEU A 45 -15.22 -1.62 16.21
C LEU A 45 -13.69 -1.74 16.18
N LEU A 46 -12.99 -0.72 15.69
CA LEU A 46 -11.53 -0.69 15.66
C LEU A 46 -10.90 -0.55 17.05
N LEU A 47 -11.67 -0.06 18.05
CA LEU A 47 -11.17 0.16 19.42
C LEU A 47 -11.01 -1.13 20.21
N THR A 48 -11.70 -2.20 19.83
CA THR A 48 -11.64 -3.50 20.51
C THR A 48 -11.14 -4.59 19.58
N ALA A 49 -10.60 -5.66 20.14
CA ALA A 49 -10.23 -6.85 19.37
C ALA A 49 -11.48 -7.45 18.72
N SER A 50 -11.37 -7.84 17.45
CA SER A 50 -12.48 -8.51 16.75
C SER A 50 -12.80 -9.85 17.41
N PRO A 51 -14.09 -10.21 17.53
CA PRO A 51 -14.50 -11.52 18.04
C PRO A 51 -14.34 -12.66 17.02
N LEU A 52 -14.00 -12.35 15.77
CA LEU A 52 -13.82 -13.35 14.71
C LEU A 52 -12.54 -14.16 14.91
N THR A 53 -12.44 -15.28 14.22
CA THR A 53 -11.26 -16.16 14.24
C THR A 53 -9.97 -15.37 14.10
N TYR A 54 -9.05 -15.53 15.06
CA TYR A 54 -7.76 -14.83 15.14
C TYR A 54 -7.84 -13.31 15.03
N GLN A 55 -8.96 -12.74 15.48
CA GLN A 55 -9.24 -11.31 15.42
C GLN A 55 -9.28 -10.75 13.99
N ALA A 56 -9.66 -11.58 13.00
CA ALA A 56 -9.89 -11.11 11.63
C ALA A 56 -10.82 -9.89 11.63
N PRO A 57 -10.51 -8.83 10.84
CA PRO A 57 -11.30 -7.60 10.85
C PRO A 57 -12.75 -7.83 10.39
N GLN A 58 -13.69 -7.14 11.01
CA GLN A 58 -15.11 -7.14 10.62
C GLN A 58 -15.33 -6.16 9.44
N PHE A 59 -14.77 -6.49 8.26
CA PHE A 59 -14.76 -5.60 7.09
C PHE A 59 -16.15 -5.11 6.67
N ASP A 60 -17.18 -5.93 6.88
CA ASP A 60 -18.58 -5.62 6.60
C ASP A 60 -19.19 -4.52 7.50
N LYS A 61 -18.52 -4.20 8.60
CA LYS A 61 -19.00 -3.25 9.61
C LYS A 61 -18.06 -2.07 9.87
N ILE A 62 -16.84 -2.12 9.31
CA ILE A 62 -15.87 -1.04 9.44
C ILE A 62 -16.15 0.02 8.38
N SER A 63 -16.36 1.27 8.82
CA SER A 63 -16.49 2.45 7.96
C SER A 63 -15.27 3.36 8.04
N ASP A 64 -15.03 4.16 6.98
CA ASP A 64 -13.89 5.06 6.92
C ASP A 64 -13.90 6.14 8.02
N ASP A 65 -15.09 6.55 8.50
CA ASP A 65 -15.23 7.55 9.56
C ASP A 65 -14.78 7.05 10.94
N GLN A 66 -14.65 5.74 11.11
CA GLN A 66 -14.16 5.14 12.35
C GLN A 66 -12.64 5.26 12.51
N PHE A 67 -11.87 5.45 11.43
CA PHE A 67 -10.41 5.43 11.48
C PHE A 67 -9.80 6.60 12.24
N LEU A 68 -10.17 7.84 11.92
CA LEU A 68 -9.54 9.01 12.55
C LEU A 68 -9.67 9.00 14.08
N PRO A 69 -10.88 8.83 14.67
CA PRO A 69 -11.01 8.75 16.13
C PRO A 69 -10.29 7.54 16.74
N ALA A 70 -10.23 6.40 16.00
CA ALA A 70 -9.49 5.22 16.47
C ALA A 70 -7.97 5.44 16.49
N PHE A 71 -7.42 6.11 15.47
CA PHE A 71 -6.01 6.51 15.46
C PHE A 71 -5.68 7.48 16.60
N GLU A 72 -6.49 8.50 16.82
CA GLU A 72 -6.27 9.49 17.89
C GLU A 72 -6.31 8.83 19.27
N GLN A 73 -7.27 7.95 19.50
CA GLN A 73 -7.33 7.17 20.75
C GLN A 73 -6.16 6.19 20.86
N GLY A 74 -5.77 5.53 19.76
CA GLY A 74 -4.64 4.60 19.72
C GLY A 74 -3.31 5.28 20.02
N MET A 75 -3.04 6.44 19.42
CA MET A 75 -1.84 7.24 19.72
C MET A 75 -1.82 7.72 21.17
N LYS A 76 -2.96 8.17 21.70
CA LYS A 76 -3.09 8.60 23.11
C LYS A 76 -2.83 7.46 24.08
N ALA A 77 -3.41 6.29 23.84
CA ALA A 77 -3.21 5.11 24.67
C ALA A 77 -1.75 4.66 24.65
N HIS A 78 -1.16 4.56 23.46
CA HIS A 78 0.23 4.18 23.28
C HIS A 78 1.19 5.16 23.97
N ALA A 79 0.96 6.47 23.85
CA ALA A 79 1.78 7.48 24.55
C ALA A 79 1.74 7.28 26.07
N ALA A 80 0.56 7.00 26.64
CA ALA A 80 0.44 6.74 28.09
C ALA A 80 1.15 5.45 28.52
N GLU A 81 1.11 4.38 27.71
CA GLU A 81 1.86 3.14 27.93
C GLU A 81 3.38 3.39 27.90
N ILE A 82 3.87 4.15 26.92
CA ILE A 82 5.27 4.55 26.80
C ILE A 82 5.71 5.39 28.00
N ASP A 83 4.90 6.36 28.42
CA ASP A 83 5.19 7.20 29.60
C ASP A 83 5.29 6.35 30.87
N ALA A 84 4.43 5.35 31.03
CA ALA A 84 4.48 4.42 32.17
C ALA A 84 5.76 3.58 32.18
N ILE A 85 6.27 3.17 31.02
CA ILE A 85 7.53 2.44 30.89
C ILE A 85 8.71 3.37 31.17
N ALA A 86 8.75 4.53 30.51
CA ALA A 86 9.85 5.49 30.59
C ALA A 86 10.05 6.00 32.02
N ASN A 87 8.95 6.29 32.73
CA ASN A 87 8.97 6.86 34.09
C ASN A 87 8.82 5.80 35.20
N ASN A 88 9.00 4.52 34.89
CA ASN A 88 8.94 3.46 35.90
C ASN A 88 10.07 3.65 36.92
N ALA A 89 9.72 3.83 38.20
CA ALA A 89 10.67 4.07 39.30
C ALA A 89 11.55 2.86 39.60
N ALA A 90 11.14 1.63 39.22
CA ALA A 90 11.95 0.44 39.38
C ALA A 90 13.13 0.43 38.39
N ALA A 91 14.25 -0.16 38.82
CA ALA A 91 15.39 -0.37 37.94
C ALA A 91 14.96 -1.08 36.62
N PRO A 92 15.57 -0.75 35.49
CA PRO A 92 15.26 -1.42 34.22
C PRO A 92 15.51 -2.93 34.31
N THR A 93 14.53 -3.70 33.86
CA THR A 93 14.65 -5.15 33.62
C THR A 93 14.16 -5.47 32.23
N PHE A 94 14.51 -6.63 31.70
CA PHE A 94 14.00 -7.08 30.40
C PHE A 94 12.47 -7.05 30.38
N GLU A 95 11.82 -7.55 31.44
CA GLU A 95 10.36 -7.61 31.56
C GLU A 95 9.71 -6.22 31.63
N ASN A 96 10.19 -5.32 32.50
CA ASN A 96 9.56 -4.00 32.70
C ASN A 96 9.96 -2.96 31.67
N THR A 97 10.79 -3.33 30.67
CA THR A 97 11.25 -2.43 29.61
C THR A 97 10.99 -3.05 28.24
N LEU A 98 11.69 -4.14 27.85
CA LEU A 98 11.56 -4.72 26.50
C LEU A 98 10.19 -5.42 26.29
N VAL A 99 9.83 -6.32 27.20
CA VAL A 99 8.52 -7.00 27.11
C VAL A 99 7.37 -6.01 27.25
N ALA A 100 7.52 -4.98 28.08
CA ALA A 100 6.52 -3.92 28.20
C ALA A 100 6.39 -3.11 26.89
N LEU A 101 7.51 -2.81 26.19
CA LEU A 101 7.51 -2.17 24.88
C LEU A 101 6.82 -3.05 23.81
N GLU A 102 7.13 -4.35 23.76
CA GLU A 102 6.50 -5.28 22.83
C GLU A 102 4.97 -5.39 23.02
N LYS A 103 4.49 -5.19 24.24
CA LYS A 103 3.05 -5.19 24.55
C LYS A 103 2.37 -3.85 24.31
N SER A 104 3.14 -2.77 24.20
CA SER A 104 2.59 -1.42 24.04
C SER A 104 2.05 -1.16 22.62
N GLY A 105 1.15 -0.20 22.48
CA GLY A 105 0.61 0.23 21.20
C GLY A 105 -0.31 -0.78 20.50
N ALA A 106 -0.81 -1.79 21.17
CA ALA A 106 -1.64 -2.83 20.55
C ALA A 106 -2.89 -2.27 19.83
N LEU A 107 -3.55 -1.26 20.40
CA LEU A 107 -4.68 -0.59 19.75
C LEU A 107 -4.23 0.14 18.48
N LEU A 108 -3.19 0.97 18.54
CA LEU A 108 -2.68 1.72 17.39
C LEU A 108 -2.22 0.77 16.28
N THR A 109 -1.54 -0.31 16.63
CA THR A 109 -1.09 -1.35 15.68
C THR A 109 -2.28 -1.99 14.96
N ARG A 110 -3.35 -2.36 15.67
CA ARG A 110 -4.57 -2.93 15.06
C ARG A 110 -5.19 -1.98 14.06
N VAL A 111 -5.43 -0.74 14.47
CA VAL A 111 -6.02 0.30 13.60
C VAL A 111 -5.14 0.56 12.38
N SER A 112 -3.83 0.71 12.59
CA SER A 112 -2.86 0.97 11.52
C SER A 112 -2.82 -0.17 10.49
N ARG A 113 -2.76 -1.41 10.92
CA ARG A 113 -2.72 -2.56 10.01
C ARG A 113 -3.96 -2.65 9.12
N VAL A 114 -5.16 -2.46 9.69
CA VAL A 114 -6.38 -2.46 8.89
C VAL A 114 -6.39 -1.29 7.92
N PHE A 115 -6.12 -0.07 8.39
CA PHE A 115 -6.16 1.14 7.58
C PHE A 115 -5.17 1.11 6.42
N TYR A 116 -3.88 0.78 6.67
CA TYR A 116 -2.86 0.81 5.62
C TYR A 116 -2.98 -0.34 4.63
N ASN A 117 -3.47 -1.51 5.04
CA ASN A 117 -3.81 -2.57 4.10
C ASN A 117 -4.96 -2.14 3.17
N LEU A 118 -6.04 -1.59 3.70
CA LEU A 118 -7.15 -1.08 2.88
C LEU A 118 -6.72 0.11 2.02
N SER A 119 -5.87 1.00 2.53
CA SER A 119 -5.34 2.11 1.75
C SER A 119 -4.47 1.67 0.55
N GLY A 120 -3.83 0.50 0.65
CA GLY A 120 -3.03 -0.07 -0.44
C GLY A 120 -3.83 -0.90 -1.42
N SER A 121 -4.86 -1.60 -0.96
CA SER A 121 -5.59 -2.59 -1.76
C SER A 121 -7.00 -2.17 -2.17
N ASP A 122 -7.60 -1.19 -1.49
CA ASP A 122 -8.96 -0.72 -1.73
C ASP A 122 -9.10 0.77 -1.39
N SER A 123 -8.22 1.60 -1.97
CA SER A 123 -8.17 3.03 -1.69
C SER A 123 -9.37 3.77 -2.28
N ASN A 124 -9.86 4.77 -1.53
CA ASN A 124 -10.89 5.69 -1.95
C ASN A 124 -10.53 7.14 -1.59
N PRO A 125 -11.28 8.17 -2.04
CA PRO A 125 -10.96 9.56 -1.73
C PRO A 125 -10.84 9.86 -0.24
N LYS A 126 -11.73 9.30 0.59
CA LYS A 126 -11.74 9.50 2.05
C LYS A 126 -10.50 8.91 2.72
N ARG A 127 -10.11 7.68 2.37
CA ARG A 127 -8.88 7.05 2.89
C ARG A 127 -7.64 7.82 2.49
N ARG A 128 -7.58 8.37 1.27
CA ARG A 128 -6.45 9.21 0.82
C ARG A 128 -6.36 10.52 1.62
N GLU A 129 -7.50 11.16 1.90
CA GLU A 129 -7.55 12.34 2.77
C GLU A 129 -7.04 12.00 4.18
N LEU A 130 -7.55 10.91 4.77
CA LEU A 130 -7.10 10.43 6.08
C LEU A 130 -5.60 10.11 6.11
N GLN A 131 -5.05 9.50 5.07
CA GLN A 131 -3.61 9.26 4.98
C GLN A 131 -2.79 10.55 5.06
N GLN A 132 -3.22 11.61 4.36
CA GLN A 132 -2.54 12.91 4.42
C GLN A 132 -2.60 13.54 5.81
N GLN A 133 -3.75 13.42 6.49
CA GLN A 133 -3.92 13.94 7.84
C GLN A 133 -3.13 13.15 8.89
N LEU A 134 -3.06 11.83 8.73
CA LEU A 134 -2.44 10.92 9.70
C LEU A 134 -0.92 10.84 9.55
N ALA A 135 -0.38 10.97 8.35
CA ALA A 135 1.05 10.76 8.08
C ALA A 135 1.96 11.64 8.99
N PRO A 136 1.78 12.97 9.10
CA PRO A 136 2.57 13.79 9.99
C PRO A 136 2.31 13.49 11.48
N LYS A 137 1.07 13.20 11.88
CA LYS A 137 0.71 12.84 13.27
C LYS A 137 1.40 11.55 13.72
N LEU A 138 1.42 10.54 12.86
CA LEU A 138 2.08 9.26 13.15
C LEU A 138 3.61 9.39 13.15
N ALA A 139 4.18 10.20 12.26
CA ALA A 139 5.60 10.52 12.29
C ALA A 139 5.99 11.19 13.61
N ALA A 140 5.25 12.21 14.03
CA ALA A 140 5.49 12.89 15.31
C ALA A 140 5.30 11.94 16.51
N HIS A 141 4.29 11.05 16.48
CA HIS A 141 4.08 10.04 17.51
C HIS A 141 5.26 9.06 17.61
N SER A 142 5.76 8.57 16.47
CA SER A 142 6.94 7.71 16.41
C SER A 142 8.19 8.42 16.94
N ASP A 143 8.41 9.68 16.56
CA ASP A 143 9.54 10.48 17.04
C ASP A 143 9.46 10.73 18.55
N ASN A 144 8.27 10.94 19.11
CA ASN A 144 8.09 11.10 20.56
C ASN A 144 8.47 9.83 21.35
N ILE A 145 8.40 8.66 20.74
CA ILE A 145 8.84 7.40 21.34
C ILE A 145 10.34 7.22 21.13
N ASN A 146 10.79 7.26 19.88
CA ASN A 146 12.16 6.91 19.51
C ASN A 146 13.22 7.95 19.97
N LEU A 147 12.81 9.19 20.19
CA LEU A 147 13.68 10.27 20.71
C LEU A 147 13.46 10.52 22.21
N ASN A 148 12.69 9.68 22.91
CA ASN A 148 12.44 9.80 24.34
C ASN A 148 13.70 9.42 25.14
N GLU A 149 14.29 10.39 25.80
CA GLU A 149 15.53 10.20 26.56
C GLU A 149 15.39 9.24 27.72
N ALA A 150 14.30 9.34 28.49
CA ALA A 150 14.05 8.48 29.65
C ALA A 150 13.88 7.03 29.25
N LEU A 151 13.13 6.80 28.16
CA LEU A 151 12.92 5.45 27.60
C LEU A 151 14.24 4.88 27.06
N PHE A 152 14.97 5.68 26.24
CA PHE A 152 16.26 5.26 25.70
C PHE A 152 17.25 4.90 26.80
N LYS A 153 17.33 5.67 27.86
CA LYS A 153 18.23 5.40 28.99
C LYS A 153 17.93 4.03 29.65
N ARG A 154 16.67 3.62 29.72
CA ARG A 154 16.29 2.28 30.22
C ARG A 154 16.79 1.18 29.30
N VAL A 155 16.58 1.33 27.98
CA VAL A 155 17.05 0.36 26.98
C VAL A 155 18.58 0.32 26.97
N GLU A 156 19.27 1.46 26.96
CA GLU A 156 20.73 1.55 26.97
C GLU A 156 21.34 0.92 28.23
N THR A 157 20.70 1.07 29.39
CA THR A 157 21.14 0.43 30.64
C THR A 157 21.14 -1.10 30.50
N LEU A 158 20.08 -1.67 29.93
CA LEU A 158 20.00 -3.11 29.69
C LEU A 158 20.99 -3.58 28.62
N TYR A 159 21.12 -2.81 27.55
CA TYR A 159 22.08 -3.12 26.47
C TYR A 159 23.53 -3.17 26.99
N ASN A 160 23.90 -2.24 27.85
CA ASN A 160 25.25 -2.22 28.45
C ASN A 160 25.48 -3.40 29.40
N GLN A 161 24.44 -3.99 29.95
CA GLN A 161 24.49 -5.15 30.85
C GLN A 161 24.19 -6.49 30.13
N ARG A 162 23.98 -6.50 28.80
CA ARG A 162 23.43 -7.63 28.04
C ARG A 162 24.18 -8.96 28.25
N GLU A 163 25.49 -8.90 28.45
CA GLU A 163 26.30 -10.10 28.66
C GLU A 163 26.07 -10.76 30.05
N THR A 164 25.51 -10.00 30.99
CA THR A 164 25.27 -10.45 32.37
C THR A 164 23.78 -10.81 32.63
N LEU A 165 22.88 -10.47 31.70
CA LEU A 165 21.44 -10.65 31.89
C LEU A 165 20.95 -12.09 31.68
N SER A 166 21.82 -13.01 31.26
CA SER A 166 21.45 -14.42 31.00
C SER A 166 20.21 -14.60 30.12
N LEU A 167 20.06 -13.75 29.10
CA LEU A 167 18.97 -13.81 28.14
C LEU A 167 19.16 -14.98 27.16
N ASP A 168 18.06 -15.56 26.68
CA ASP A 168 18.11 -16.44 25.52
C ASP A 168 18.43 -15.66 24.24
N ALA A 169 18.71 -16.39 23.15
CA ALA A 169 19.16 -15.77 21.89
C ALA A 169 18.10 -14.83 21.27
N GLU A 170 16.82 -15.16 21.39
CA GLU A 170 15.72 -14.32 20.88
C GLU A 170 15.60 -13.03 21.68
N SER A 171 15.61 -13.14 23.01
CA SER A 171 15.54 -12.01 23.95
C SER A 171 16.77 -11.09 23.83
N LEU A 172 17.96 -11.68 23.70
CA LEU A 172 19.19 -10.89 23.46
C LEU A 172 19.09 -10.12 22.13
N ARG A 173 18.65 -10.79 21.06
CA ARG A 173 18.49 -10.15 19.76
C ARG A 173 17.45 -9.04 19.79
N LEU A 174 16.33 -9.21 20.50
CA LEU A 174 15.33 -8.17 20.70
C LEU A 174 15.93 -6.94 21.37
N LEU A 175 16.70 -7.13 22.45
CA LEU A 175 17.38 -6.03 23.15
C LEU A 175 18.35 -5.28 22.23
N GLU A 176 19.20 -6.00 21.50
CA GLU A 176 20.15 -5.41 20.55
C GLU A 176 19.44 -4.63 19.45
N THR A 177 18.42 -5.23 18.84
CA THR A 177 17.66 -4.59 17.76
C THR A 177 16.93 -3.34 18.25
N THR A 178 16.29 -3.42 19.44
CA THR A 178 15.60 -2.27 20.03
C THR A 178 16.58 -1.12 20.32
N TYR A 179 17.74 -1.42 20.89
CA TYR A 179 18.75 -0.43 21.13
C TYR A 179 19.24 0.23 19.83
N ASP A 180 19.54 -0.58 18.81
CA ASP A 180 19.96 -0.10 17.50
C ASP A 180 18.87 0.76 16.83
N ASP A 181 17.58 0.43 17.01
CA ASP A 181 16.44 1.20 16.50
C ASP A 181 16.41 2.62 17.11
N PHE A 182 16.61 2.74 18.41
CA PHE A 182 16.70 4.04 19.07
C PHE A 182 17.90 4.88 18.59
N VAL A 183 19.08 4.25 18.49
CA VAL A 183 20.29 4.93 17.99
C VAL A 183 20.10 5.37 16.56
N TYR A 184 19.58 4.50 15.69
CA TYR A 184 19.28 4.78 14.30
C TYR A 184 18.24 5.91 14.13
N ALA A 185 17.26 6.00 15.03
CA ALA A 185 16.28 7.09 15.02
C ALA A 185 16.86 8.45 15.48
N GLY A 186 18.01 8.44 16.20
CA GLY A 186 18.68 9.65 16.68
C GLY A 186 18.56 9.88 18.19
N ALA A 187 18.32 8.84 19.01
CA ALA A 187 18.18 8.98 20.45
C ALA A 187 19.41 9.61 21.14
N ARG A 188 20.59 9.44 20.54
CA ARG A 188 21.87 10.02 21.03
C ARG A 188 22.14 11.47 20.62
N LEU A 189 21.31 12.04 19.76
CA LEU A 189 21.43 13.43 19.33
C LEU A 189 21.10 14.39 20.49
N ASN A 190 21.66 15.60 20.45
CA ASN A 190 21.25 16.66 21.34
C ASN A 190 19.83 17.18 20.98
N GLU A 191 19.22 17.98 21.87
CA GLU A 191 17.83 18.42 21.69
C GLU A 191 17.61 19.29 20.44
N GLU A 192 18.57 20.13 20.05
CA GLU A 192 18.48 20.92 18.82
C GLU A 192 18.47 20.03 17.59
N GLN A 193 19.35 19.03 17.54
CA GLN A 193 19.42 18.05 16.47
C GLN A 193 18.16 17.17 16.43
N LYS A 194 17.64 16.72 17.59
CA LYS A 194 16.38 15.97 17.68
C LYS A 194 15.21 16.78 17.13
N GLN A 195 15.12 18.08 17.44
CA GLN A 195 14.09 18.95 16.87
C GLN A 195 14.18 19.03 15.34
N LYS A 196 15.39 19.11 14.80
CA LYS A 196 15.60 19.12 13.36
C LYS A 196 15.21 17.79 12.71
N VAL A 197 15.54 16.66 13.33
CA VAL A 197 15.13 15.32 12.87
C VAL A 197 13.59 15.20 12.87
N ARG A 198 12.89 15.66 13.89
CA ARG A 198 11.41 15.69 13.92
C ARG A 198 10.83 16.46 12.73
N GLN A 199 11.33 17.66 12.46
CA GLN A 199 10.89 18.49 11.33
C GLN A 199 11.12 17.76 9.98
N ILE A 200 12.29 17.14 9.81
CA ILE A 200 12.62 16.38 8.61
C ILE A 200 11.69 15.16 8.45
N ASN A 201 11.47 14.40 9.52
CA ASN A 201 10.60 13.21 9.50
C ASN A 201 9.16 13.56 9.15
N GLU A 202 8.60 14.62 9.73
CA GLU A 202 7.26 15.13 9.44
C GLU A 202 7.13 15.55 7.96
N ALA A 203 8.10 16.32 7.46
CA ALA A 203 8.13 16.75 6.06
C ALA A 203 8.27 15.55 5.09
N MET A 204 9.17 14.62 5.39
CA MET A 204 9.36 13.40 4.58
C MET A 204 8.10 12.53 4.57
N SER A 205 7.43 12.36 5.70
CA SER A 205 6.20 11.58 5.81
C SER A 205 5.09 12.16 4.92
N SER A 206 4.87 13.47 5.00
CA SER A 206 3.89 14.19 4.18
C SER A 206 4.21 14.10 2.68
N LEU A 207 5.47 14.33 2.31
CA LEU A 207 5.92 14.28 0.90
C LEU A 207 5.83 12.86 0.32
N THR A 208 6.19 11.83 1.08
CA THR A 208 6.11 10.44 0.64
C THR A 208 4.66 10.01 0.43
N THR A 209 3.76 10.43 1.31
CA THR A 209 2.32 10.19 1.16
C THR A 209 1.79 10.86 -0.11
N LYS A 210 2.13 12.13 -0.32
CA LYS A 210 1.72 12.88 -1.53
C LYS A 210 2.28 12.25 -2.80
N PHE A 211 3.56 11.85 -2.80
CA PHE A 211 4.20 11.14 -3.92
C PHE A 211 3.41 9.90 -4.33
N SER A 212 3.07 9.06 -3.36
CA SER A 212 2.36 7.80 -3.60
C SER A 212 0.94 8.03 -4.13
N GLN A 213 0.26 9.05 -3.60
CA GLN A 213 -1.09 9.40 -4.05
C GLN A 213 -1.10 10.01 -5.45
N ASN A 214 -0.13 10.87 -5.77
CA ASN A 214 0.03 11.40 -7.12
C ASN A 214 0.27 10.27 -8.13
N LEU A 215 1.14 9.31 -7.78
CA LEU A 215 1.44 8.18 -8.65
C LEU A 215 0.21 7.30 -8.92
N LEU A 216 -0.61 7.07 -7.89
CA LEU A 216 -1.86 6.31 -8.03
C LEU A 216 -2.89 7.07 -8.88
N ALA A 217 -3.05 8.38 -8.66
CA ALA A 217 -3.97 9.23 -9.43
C ALA A 217 -3.54 9.32 -10.90
N GLU A 218 -2.23 9.44 -11.15
CA GLU A 218 -1.66 9.54 -12.50
C GLU A 218 -1.93 8.28 -13.32
N SER A 219 -1.83 7.09 -12.75
CA SER A 219 -2.08 5.84 -13.47
C SER A 219 -3.44 5.80 -14.16
N LYS A 220 -4.44 6.48 -13.60
CA LYS A 220 -5.76 6.64 -14.22
C LYS A 220 -5.81 7.79 -15.23
N ALA A 221 -5.14 8.91 -14.94
CA ALA A 221 -5.20 10.13 -15.76
C ALA A 221 -4.51 9.98 -17.12
N ILE A 222 -3.47 9.14 -17.21
CA ILE A 222 -2.65 8.97 -18.43
C ILE A 222 -3.08 7.80 -19.32
N SER A 223 -4.25 7.20 -19.09
CA SER A 223 -4.79 6.16 -19.97
C SER A 223 -4.89 6.63 -21.41
N VAL A 224 -4.56 5.75 -22.37
CA VAL A 224 -4.54 6.10 -23.79
C VAL A 224 -5.87 5.74 -24.42
N VAL A 225 -6.60 6.77 -24.89
CA VAL A 225 -7.85 6.59 -25.66
C VAL A 225 -7.53 6.35 -27.12
N VAL A 226 -8.13 5.31 -27.70
CA VAL A 226 -8.03 4.92 -29.12
C VAL A 226 -9.44 4.99 -29.71
N THR A 227 -9.60 5.68 -30.83
CA THR A 227 -10.90 5.85 -31.52
C THR A 227 -11.00 4.99 -32.75
N ASP A 228 -9.89 4.62 -33.36
CA ASP A 228 -9.84 3.78 -34.56
C ASP A 228 -9.45 2.34 -34.13
N ARG A 229 -10.39 1.40 -34.33
CA ARG A 229 -10.18 -0.02 -34.03
C ARG A 229 -9.00 -0.62 -34.80
N SER A 230 -8.68 -0.11 -35.99
CA SER A 230 -7.56 -0.61 -36.78
C SER A 230 -6.19 -0.39 -36.11
N GLU A 231 -6.06 0.60 -35.21
CA GLU A 231 -4.84 0.78 -34.44
C GLU A 231 -4.59 -0.37 -33.44
N LEU A 232 -5.61 -1.20 -33.14
CA LEU A 232 -5.54 -2.29 -32.15
C LEU A 232 -5.19 -3.66 -32.78
N GLU A 233 -4.72 -3.70 -34.02
CA GLU A 233 -4.22 -4.91 -34.66
C GLU A 233 -3.14 -5.59 -33.81
N GLY A 234 -3.15 -6.94 -33.78
CA GLY A 234 -2.29 -7.77 -32.94
C GLY A 234 -2.91 -8.13 -31.58
N LEU A 235 -4.00 -7.48 -31.18
CA LEU A 235 -4.71 -7.80 -29.95
C LEU A 235 -5.85 -8.79 -30.18
N SER A 236 -6.10 -9.64 -29.21
CA SER A 236 -7.26 -10.53 -29.23
C SER A 236 -8.58 -9.77 -29.09
N GLU A 237 -9.67 -10.30 -29.66
CA GLU A 237 -11.03 -9.74 -29.49
C GLU A 237 -11.41 -9.54 -28.01
N ARG A 238 -10.96 -10.44 -27.16
CA ARG A 238 -11.18 -10.35 -25.70
C ARG A 238 -10.53 -9.11 -25.11
N GLN A 239 -9.27 -8.78 -25.48
CA GLN A 239 -8.59 -7.58 -25.03
C GLN A 239 -9.28 -6.32 -25.57
N ILE A 240 -9.66 -6.33 -26.86
CA ILE A 240 -10.35 -5.19 -27.48
C ILE A 240 -11.70 -4.94 -26.79
N ASN A 241 -12.47 -5.98 -26.49
CA ASN A 241 -13.75 -5.86 -25.79
C ASN A 241 -13.56 -5.32 -24.36
N ALA A 242 -12.54 -5.78 -23.62
CA ALA A 242 -12.22 -5.27 -22.30
C ALA A 242 -11.85 -3.76 -22.35
N MET A 243 -11.11 -3.32 -23.38
CA MET A 243 -10.80 -1.91 -23.61
C MET A 243 -12.03 -1.08 -23.95
N ALA A 244 -12.98 -1.61 -24.69
CA ALA A 244 -14.25 -0.94 -25.01
C ALA A 244 -15.10 -0.75 -23.73
N GLU A 245 -15.21 -1.76 -22.89
CA GLU A 245 -15.92 -1.65 -21.60
C GLU A 245 -15.21 -0.67 -20.65
N ALA A 246 -13.87 -0.70 -20.59
CA ALA A 246 -13.11 0.27 -19.83
C ALA A 246 -13.32 1.71 -20.32
N ALA A 247 -13.34 1.93 -21.64
CA ALA A 247 -13.64 3.22 -22.25
C ALA A 247 -15.05 3.70 -21.88
N LYS A 248 -16.06 2.86 -22.00
CA LYS A 248 -17.44 3.17 -21.62
C LYS A 248 -17.57 3.55 -20.15
N SER A 249 -16.96 2.78 -19.27
CA SER A 249 -16.95 3.03 -17.82
C SER A 249 -16.25 4.34 -17.42
N ASN A 250 -15.34 4.85 -18.28
CA ASN A 250 -14.63 6.11 -18.07
C ASN A 250 -15.16 7.27 -18.93
N GLY A 251 -16.35 7.14 -19.54
CA GLY A 251 -17.02 8.22 -20.27
C GLY A 251 -16.55 8.41 -21.73
N HIS A 252 -15.86 7.43 -22.29
CA HIS A 252 -15.37 7.40 -23.68
C HIS A 252 -16.12 6.37 -24.53
N GLU A 253 -17.45 6.38 -24.48
CA GLU A 253 -18.28 5.43 -25.21
C GLU A 253 -17.98 5.46 -26.72
N GLY A 254 -17.87 4.28 -27.34
CA GLY A 254 -17.52 4.14 -28.75
C GLY A 254 -16.02 4.18 -29.04
N SER A 255 -15.19 4.29 -28.02
CA SER A 255 -13.72 4.24 -28.10
C SER A 255 -13.17 3.03 -27.33
N TYR A 256 -11.85 2.91 -27.29
CA TYR A 256 -11.12 1.88 -26.56
C TYR A 256 -10.15 2.55 -25.57
N LEU A 257 -10.09 2.10 -24.33
CA LEU A 257 -9.20 2.66 -23.31
C LEU A 257 -8.08 1.67 -22.97
N ILE A 258 -6.86 2.06 -23.24
CA ILE A 258 -5.67 1.34 -22.78
C ILE A 258 -5.27 1.92 -21.43
N SER A 259 -5.51 1.17 -20.37
CA SER A 259 -5.08 1.54 -19.03
C SER A 259 -3.56 1.39 -18.89
N ILE A 260 -2.89 2.39 -18.32
CA ILE A 260 -1.46 2.32 -18.04
C ILE A 260 -1.28 1.66 -16.67
N THR A 261 -0.59 0.52 -16.66
CA THR A 261 -0.28 -0.21 -15.43
C THR A 261 0.69 0.60 -14.55
N ASN A 262 0.64 0.42 -13.23
CA ASN A 262 1.51 1.13 -12.29
C ASN A 262 2.96 0.56 -12.28
N THR A 263 3.46 0.18 -13.43
CA THR A 263 4.81 -0.31 -13.68
C THR A 263 5.29 0.21 -15.03
N THR A 264 6.58 0.20 -15.27
CA THR A 264 7.15 0.54 -16.59
C THR A 264 6.89 -0.55 -17.63
N ARG A 265 6.60 -1.76 -17.21
CA ARG A 265 6.25 -2.87 -18.08
C ARG A 265 4.78 -2.79 -18.47
N GLN A 266 4.51 -2.49 -19.72
CA GLN A 266 3.18 -2.45 -20.30
C GLN A 266 2.95 -3.70 -21.16
N PRO A 267 2.19 -4.72 -20.68
CA PRO A 267 2.08 -6.02 -21.37
C PRO A 267 1.56 -5.93 -22.80
N ILE A 268 0.69 -4.96 -23.09
CA ILE A 268 0.12 -4.74 -24.42
C ILE A 268 1.18 -4.45 -25.49
N LEU A 269 2.34 -3.89 -25.11
CA LEU A 269 3.41 -3.55 -26.05
C LEU A 269 4.01 -4.76 -26.75
N SER A 270 3.88 -5.96 -26.21
CA SER A 270 4.39 -7.18 -26.83
C SER A 270 3.52 -7.68 -27.99
N SER A 271 2.24 -7.31 -28.05
CA SER A 271 1.27 -7.81 -29.01
C SER A 271 0.79 -6.76 -30.01
N LEU A 272 0.85 -5.47 -29.64
CA LEU A 272 0.29 -4.37 -30.43
C LEU A 272 1.12 -4.11 -31.70
N GLU A 273 0.51 -4.28 -32.88
CA GLU A 273 1.21 -4.13 -34.18
C GLU A 273 1.46 -2.68 -34.56
N ASN A 274 0.57 -1.76 -34.21
CA ASN A 274 0.67 -0.35 -34.56
C ASN A 274 1.81 0.34 -33.80
N ARG A 275 2.92 0.66 -34.51
CA ARG A 275 4.11 1.27 -33.91
C ARG A 275 3.84 2.63 -33.27
N ALA A 276 3.01 3.46 -33.89
CA ALA A 276 2.67 4.80 -33.37
C ALA A 276 1.87 4.68 -32.05
N LEU A 277 0.96 3.70 -31.96
CA LEU A 277 0.22 3.44 -30.73
C LEU A 277 1.13 2.85 -29.65
N ARG A 278 2.08 1.96 -29.99
CA ARG A 278 3.13 1.51 -29.05
C ARG A 278 3.90 2.69 -28.46
N GLN A 279 4.30 3.65 -29.29
CA GLN A 279 4.99 4.87 -28.84
C GLN A 279 4.12 5.65 -27.85
N ARG A 280 2.85 5.92 -28.17
CA ARG A 280 1.91 6.64 -27.29
C ARG A 280 1.78 5.95 -25.93
N VAL A 281 1.62 4.63 -25.90
CA VAL A 281 1.49 3.83 -24.68
C VAL A 281 2.79 3.86 -23.87
N TRP A 282 3.94 3.70 -24.52
CA TRP A 282 5.24 3.74 -23.87
C TRP A 282 5.52 5.13 -23.27
N GLU A 283 5.30 6.20 -24.03
CA GLU A 283 5.50 7.58 -23.57
C GLU A 283 4.58 7.92 -22.40
N ALA A 284 3.31 7.53 -22.44
CA ALA A 284 2.39 7.70 -21.33
C ALA A 284 2.94 7.03 -20.04
N SER A 285 3.48 5.82 -20.16
CA SER A 285 4.10 5.11 -19.04
C SER A 285 5.42 5.74 -18.58
N ALA A 286 6.30 6.10 -19.51
CA ALA A 286 7.63 6.62 -19.20
C ALA A 286 7.61 8.02 -18.58
N ASN A 287 6.65 8.86 -19.00
CA ASN A 287 6.51 10.25 -18.53
C ASN A 287 5.54 10.40 -17.34
N ARG A 288 5.18 9.33 -16.70
CA ARG A 288 4.24 9.28 -15.57
C ARG A 288 4.69 10.21 -14.45
N ALA A 289 3.75 11.02 -13.92
CA ALA A 289 3.94 11.95 -12.84
C ALA A 289 5.09 12.96 -13.05
N GLN A 290 5.33 13.37 -14.30
CA GLN A 290 6.32 14.38 -14.67
C GLN A 290 5.69 15.72 -15.08
N SER A 291 4.36 15.86 -15.01
CA SER A 291 3.65 17.10 -15.38
C SER A 291 2.25 17.12 -14.75
N GLY A 292 1.57 18.27 -14.87
CA GLY A 292 0.19 18.45 -14.40
C GLY A 292 0.05 18.42 -12.88
N ASP A 293 -1.16 18.09 -12.42
CA ASP A 293 -1.52 18.13 -11.00
C ASP A 293 -0.85 17.04 -10.16
N ASN A 294 -0.40 15.96 -10.82
CA ASN A 294 0.25 14.82 -10.20
C ASN A 294 1.78 14.83 -10.33
N ASP A 295 2.38 15.97 -10.71
CA ASP A 295 3.84 16.09 -10.88
C ASP A 295 4.60 15.82 -9.59
N ASN A 296 5.48 14.82 -9.62
CA ASN A 296 6.29 14.40 -8.48
C ASN A 296 7.74 14.93 -8.51
N ARG A 297 8.18 15.65 -9.54
CA ARG A 297 9.59 16.06 -9.69
C ARG A 297 10.08 16.90 -8.53
N GLU A 298 9.31 17.91 -8.12
CA GLU A 298 9.66 18.74 -6.97
C GLU A 298 9.65 17.96 -5.64
N ILE A 299 8.75 16.98 -5.51
CA ILE A 299 8.69 16.09 -4.34
C ILE A 299 9.96 15.24 -4.26
N VAL A 300 10.41 14.67 -5.39
CA VAL A 300 11.66 13.90 -5.48
C VAL A 300 12.86 14.73 -5.04
N LEU A 301 12.99 15.97 -5.56
CA LEU A 301 14.09 16.87 -5.21
C LEU A 301 14.08 17.24 -3.71
N LYS A 302 12.90 17.54 -3.16
CA LYS A 302 12.76 17.84 -1.73
C LYS A 302 13.09 16.64 -0.86
N LEU A 303 12.60 15.45 -1.20
CA LEU A 303 12.92 14.22 -0.47
C LEU A 303 14.41 13.91 -0.50
N ALA A 304 15.09 14.08 -1.66
CA ALA A 304 16.53 13.86 -1.78
C ALA A 304 17.31 14.80 -0.85
N ARG A 305 16.96 16.10 -0.81
CA ARG A 305 17.58 17.09 0.07
C ARG A 305 17.37 16.77 1.55
N LEU A 306 16.12 16.46 1.96
CA LEU A 306 15.80 16.10 3.34
C LEU A 306 16.51 14.83 3.80
N ARG A 307 16.65 13.85 2.92
CA ARG A 307 17.41 12.63 3.19
C ARG A 307 18.89 12.91 3.40
N ALA A 308 19.50 13.75 2.54
CA ALA A 308 20.90 14.16 2.70
C ALA A 308 21.11 14.94 4.00
N GLU A 309 20.21 15.88 4.34
CA GLU A 309 20.25 16.63 5.59
C GLU A 309 20.12 15.72 6.82
N LYS A 310 19.19 14.75 6.79
CA LYS A 310 19.05 13.76 7.86
C LYS A 310 20.32 12.92 8.02
N ALA A 311 20.89 12.40 6.93
CA ALA A 311 22.11 11.61 6.98
C ALA A 311 23.27 12.40 7.62
N ALA A 312 23.44 13.65 7.24
CA ALA A 312 24.46 14.54 7.83
C ALA A 312 24.23 14.78 9.33
N LEU A 313 22.98 14.99 9.77
CA LEU A 313 22.65 15.12 11.20
C LEU A 313 22.96 13.83 11.98
N MET A 314 22.82 12.69 11.34
CA MET A 314 23.13 11.37 11.91
C MET A 314 24.62 11.01 11.84
N GLY A 315 25.45 11.88 11.25
CA GLY A 315 26.92 11.69 11.16
C GLY A 315 27.39 10.85 9.96
N TYR A 316 26.56 10.72 8.90
CA TYR A 316 26.88 9.97 7.69
C TYR A 316 27.09 10.90 6.49
N GLU A 317 27.96 10.51 5.56
CA GLU A 317 28.27 11.30 4.37
C GLU A 317 27.13 11.29 3.35
N SER A 318 26.32 10.21 3.33
CA SER A 318 25.22 10.07 2.39
C SER A 318 24.02 9.32 2.98
N TRP A 319 22.86 9.49 2.34
CA TRP A 319 21.67 8.70 2.67
C TRP A 319 21.87 7.21 2.43
N ALA A 320 22.64 6.83 1.40
CA ALA A 320 22.98 5.45 1.13
C ALA A 320 23.76 4.84 2.28
N GLU A 321 24.79 5.50 2.77
CA GLU A 321 25.59 5.05 3.91
C GLU A 321 24.72 4.90 5.17
N TYR A 322 23.88 5.92 5.49
CA TYR A 322 22.96 5.86 6.63
C TYR A 322 21.97 4.71 6.51
N SER A 323 21.34 4.50 5.35
CA SER A 323 20.29 3.49 5.20
C SER A 323 20.82 2.07 5.10
N LEU A 324 22.01 1.86 4.53
CA LEU A 324 22.59 0.54 4.31
C LEU A 324 23.19 -0.10 5.56
N GLN A 325 23.54 0.68 6.59
CA GLN A 325 24.13 0.12 7.82
C GLN A 325 23.29 -0.97 8.48
N ARG A 326 21.97 -0.98 8.24
CA ARG A 326 21.00 -1.96 8.76
C ARG A 326 20.52 -2.96 7.69
N GLN A 327 21.14 -2.94 6.53
CA GLN A 327 20.85 -3.82 5.41
C GLN A 327 21.93 -4.91 5.30
N MET A 328 21.65 -5.96 4.53
CA MET A 328 22.62 -7.06 4.31
C MET A 328 23.93 -6.55 3.69
N ALA A 329 23.87 -5.55 2.81
CA ALA A 329 25.06 -4.96 2.18
C ALA A 329 25.95 -4.18 3.17
N GLY A 330 25.36 -3.60 4.22
CA GLY A 330 26.05 -2.85 5.27
C GLY A 330 26.64 -1.50 4.84
N LYS A 331 27.08 -1.36 3.59
CA LYS A 331 27.74 -0.16 3.07
C LYS A 331 27.63 -0.04 1.54
N PRO A 332 27.72 1.20 0.99
CA PRO A 332 27.58 1.45 -0.45
C PRO A 332 28.58 0.67 -1.32
N GLU A 333 29.83 0.51 -0.87
CA GLU A 333 30.89 -0.19 -1.63
C GLU A 333 30.52 -1.65 -1.90
N ALA A 334 29.83 -2.33 -0.98
CA ALA A 334 29.35 -3.70 -1.19
C ALA A 334 28.29 -3.75 -2.31
N VAL A 335 27.42 -2.75 -2.38
CA VAL A 335 26.41 -2.62 -3.45
C VAL A 335 27.09 -2.37 -4.79
N TYR A 336 28.01 -1.40 -4.86
CA TYR A 336 28.73 -1.09 -6.09
C TYR A 336 29.57 -2.28 -6.56
N SER A 337 30.30 -2.96 -5.66
CA SER A 337 31.09 -4.14 -6.00
C SER A 337 30.24 -5.24 -6.64
N MET A 338 29.03 -5.48 -6.12
CA MET A 338 28.10 -6.44 -6.70
C MET A 338 27.62 -5.99 -8.08
N LEU A 339 27.14 -4.75 -8.20
CA LEU A 339 26.62 -4.24 -9.48
C LEU A 339 27.71 -4.16 -10.55
N ASP A 340 28.89 -3.65 -10.23
CA ASP A 340 30.00 -3.51 -11.17
C ASP A 340 30.47 -4.86 -11.71
N SER A 341 30.36 -5.93 -10.92
CA SER A 341 30.66 -7.29 -11.36
C SER A 341 29.66 -7.82 -12.41
N MET A 342 28.42 -7.31 -12.41
CA MET A 342 27.33 -7.74 -13.30
C MET A 342 27.21 -6.89 -14.57
N VAL A 343 27.48 -5.59 -14.46
CA VAL A 343 27.24 -4.61 -15.55
C VAL A 343 27.88 -5.01 -16.88
N PRO A 344 29.15 -5.46 -16.97
CA PRO A 344 29.74 -5.84 -18.26
C PRO A 344 28.96 -6.95 -18.98
N ALA A 345 28.57 -8.01 -18.24
CA ALA A 345 27.81 -9.12 -18.82
C ALA A 345 26.39 -8.70 -19.22
N VAL A 346 25.74 -7.81 -18.45
CA VAL A 346 24.43 -7.27 -18.78
C VAL A 346 24.50 -6.42 -20.05
N ILE A 347 25.49 -5.54 -20.19
CA ILE A 347 25.68 -4.72 -21.40
C ILE A 347 25.88 -5.62 -22.62
N GLU A 348 26.79 -6.60 -22.55
CA GLU A 348 27.03 -7.55 -23.64
C GLU A 348 25.76 -8.30 -24.06
N ASN A 349 24.94 -8.73 -23.12
CA ASN A 349 23.68 -9.40 -23.42
C ASN A 349 22.66 -8.46 -24.05
N VAL A 350 22.49 -7.24 -23.52
CA VAL A 350 21.58 -6.24 -24.10
C VAL A 350 21.97 -5.87 -25.53
N GLU A 351 23.27 -5.71 -25.82
CA GLU A 351 23.76 -5.46 -27.17
C GLU A 351 23.42 -6.59 -28.14
N LYS A 352 23.58 -7.87 -27.71
CA LYS A 352 23.19 -9.05 -28.50
C LYS A 352 21.68 -9.09 -28.76
N GLU A 353 20.89 -8.87 -27.73
CA GLU A 353 19.42 -8.84 -27.82
C GLU A 353 18.97 -7.70 -28.75
N ALA A 354 19.53 -6.50 -28.60
CA ALA A 354 19.24 -5.35 -29.45
C ALA A 354 19.58 -5.63 -30.93
N ALA A 355 20.71 -6.29 -31.21
CA ALA A 355 21.10 -6.66 -32.55
C ALA A 355 20.16 -7.70 -33.17
N ASP A 356 19.68 -8.67 -32.41
CA ASP A 356 18.70 -9.65 -32.85
C ASP A 356 17.34 -8.98 -33.17
N ILE A 357 16.88 -8.11 -32.29
CA ILE A 357 15.67 -7.30 -32.46
C ILE A 357 15.79 -6.42 -33.70
N GLN A 358 16.87 -5.65 -33.83
CA GLN A 358 17.09 -4.76 -34.98
C GLN A 358 17.13 -5.52 -36.30
N ARG A 359 17.73 -6.71 -36.34
CA ARG A 359 17.77 -7.58 -37.54
C ARG A 359 16.36 -7.98 -37.99
N LEU A 360 15.51 -8.36 -37.05
CA LEU A 360 14.11 -8.72 -37.34
C LEU A 360 13.32 -7.49 -37.79
N MET A 361 13.53 -6.38 -37.12
CA MET A 361 12.87 -5.10 -37.45
C MET A 361 13.23 -4.60 -38.86
N ASN A 362 14.50 -4.74 -39.29
CA ASN A 362 14.95 -4.34 -40.62
C ASN A 362 14.32 -5.18 -41.77
N ALA A 363 13.85 -6.39 -41.46
CA ALA A 363 13.12 -7.20 -42.43
C ALA A 363 11.68 -6.69 -42.66
N GLU A 364 11.12 -5.96 -41.75
CA GLU A 364 9.75 -5.44 -41.80
C GLU A 364 9.69 -3.94 -42.09
N LEU A 365 10.64 -3.17 -41.58
CA LEU A 365 10.68 -1.71 -41.66
C LEU A 365 12.02 -1.25 -42.26
N THR A 366 11.97 -0.60 -43.41
CA THR A 366 13.17 -0.05 -44.04
C THR A 366 13.71 1.14 -43.26
N ASP A 367 15.00 1.14 -42.94
CA ASP A 367 15.74 2.23 -42.28
C ASP A 367 15.19 2.68 -40.92
N ALA A 368 14.46 1.83 -40.22
CA ALA A 368 13.94 2.14 -38.87
C ALA A 368 14.94 1.73 -37.79
N GLU A 369 15.31 2.67 -36.93
CA GLU A 369 16.12 2.39 -35.73
C GLU A 369 15.24 1.87 -34.61
N LEU A 370 15.80 0.93 -33.81
CA LEU A 370 15.17 0.37 -32.61
C LEU A 370 14.93 1.48 -31.57
N GLN A 371 13.68 1.61 -31.17
CA GLN A 371 13.24 2.54 -30.13
C GLN A 371 12.73 1.78 -28.89
N PRO A 372 12.66 2.43 -27.71
CA PRO A 372 12.19 1.77 -26.49
C PRO A 372 10.80 1.14 -26.62
N TRP A 373 9.89 1.70 -27.37
CA TRP A 373 8.55 1.15 -27.64
C TRP A 373 8.51 -0.03 -28.61
N ASP A 374 9.62 -0.32 -29.30
CA ASP A 374 9.75 -1.46 -30.20
C ASP A 374 10.25 -2.72 -29.49
N TRP A 375 10.95 -2.53 -28.37
CA TRP A 375 11.65 -3.61 -27.68
C TRP A 375 10.74 -4.80 -27.33
N ALA A 376 9.66 -4.56 -26.62
CA ALA A 376 8.77 -5.63 -26.17
C ALA A 376 8.14 -6.40 -27.33
N TYR A 377 7.73 -5.69 -28.40
CA TYR A 377 7.12 -6.27 -29.58
C TYR A 377 8.08 -7.18 -30.36
N TYR A 378 9.26 -6.67 -30.67
CA TYR A 378 10.24 -7.46 -31.45
C TYR A 378 10.94 -8.52 -30.61
N ALA A 379 11.11 -8.30 -29.30
CA ALA A 379 11.60 -9.35 -28.41
C ALA A 379 10.67 -10.57 -28.40
N GLU A 380 9.35 -10.33 -28.39
CA GLU A 380 8.35 -11.41 -28.49
C GLU A 380 8.44 -12.13 -29.85
N LYS A 381 8.60 -11.41 -30.96
CA LYS A 381 8.84 -12.04 -32.28
C LYS A 381 10.13 -12.84 -32.33
N VAL A 382 11.22 -12.36 -31.73
CA VAL A 382 12.48 -13.11 -31.62
C VAL A 382 12.26 -14.39 -30.81
N ARG A 383 11.50 -14.30 -29.69
CA ARG A 383 11.15 -15.45 -28.85
C ARG A 383 10.35 -16.48 -29.63
N GLN A 384 9.32 -16.07 -30.36
CA GLN A 384 8.51 -16.95 -31.20
C GLN A 384 9.36 -17.63 -32.30
N ALA A 385 10.21 -16.87 -32.98
CA ALA A 385 11.08 -17.41 -34.03
C ALA A 385 12.12 -18.41 -33.53
N ARG A 386 12.58 -18.26 -32.28
CA ARG A 386 13.61 -19.16 -31.68
C ARG A 386 13.05 -20.41 -31.02
N TYR A 387 11.89 -20.28 -30.36
CA TYR A 387 11.37 -21.31 -29.47
C TYR A 387 10.04 -21.90 -29.92
N ASP A 388 9.45 -21.40 -31.02
CA ASP A 388 8.13 -21.81 -31.52
C ASP A 388 7.04 -21.78 -30.40
N LEU A 389 7.17 -20.80 -29.51
CA LEU A 389 6.27 -20.59 -28.38
C LEU A 389 5.34 -19.42 -28.63
N ASN A 390 4.04 -19.69 -28.59
CA ASN A 390 3.00 -18.69 -28.63
C ASN A 390 2.43 -18.49 -27.21
N GLU A 391 2.63 -17.32 -26.61
CA GLU A 391 2.17 -17.04 -25.25
C GLU A 391 0.67 -17.20 -25.11
N SER A 392 -0.11 -16.87 -26.12
CA SER A 392 -1.57 -16.99 -26.08
C SER A 392 -2.04 -18.46 -26.06
N GLU A 393 -1.28 -19.38 -26.65
CA GLU A 393 -1.52 -20.81 -26.56
C GLU A 393 -1.12 -21.37 -25.20
N VAL A 394 0.06 -20.98 -24.71
CA VAL A 394 0.57 -21.38 -23.39
C VAL A 394 -0.34 -20.90 -22.27
N LYS A 395 -0.85 -19.68 -22.38
CA LYS A 395 -1.76 -19.07 -21.40
C LYS A 395 -3.03 -19.88 -21.16
N GLN A 396 -3.53 -20.63 -22.13
CA GLN A 396 -4.73 -21.48 -22.00
C GLN A 396 -4.58 -22.59 -20.96
N TYR A 397 -3.34 -22.99 -20.62
CA TYR A 397 -3.08 -23.99 -19.60
C TYR A 397 -3.09 -23.43 -18.19
N PHE A 398 -3.08 -22.12 -18.04
CA PHE A 398 -2.96 -21.40 -16.77
C PHE A 398 -4.25 -20.66 -16.40
N GLU A 399 -5.32 -21.44 -16.13
CA GLU A 399 -6.52 -20.89 -15.50
C GLU A 399 -6.19 -20.56 -14.03
N PHE A 400 -6.54 -19.35 -13.61
CA PHE A 400 -6.12 -18.76 -12.34
C PHE A 400 -6.46 -19.61 -11.10
N ASN A 401 -7.71 -20.09 -10.97
CA ASN A 401 -8.08 -20.89 -9.79
C ASN A 401 -7.34 -22.22 -9.78
N ARG A 402 -7.12 -22.81 -10.93
CA ARG A 402 -6.34 -24.02 -11.08
C ARG A 402 -4.88 -23.83 -10.73
N VAL A 403 -4.27 -22.69 -11.13
CA VAL A 403 -2.89 -22.32 -10.73
C VAL A 403 -2.83 -22.13 -9.22
N LEU A 404 -3.83 -21.50 -8.61
CA LEU A 404 -3.86 -21.28 -7.17
C LEU A 404 -4.07 -22.60 -6.40
N GLU A 405 -5.08 -23.37 -6.72
CA GLU A 405 -5.50 -24.53 -5.93
C GLU A 405 -4.65 -25.78 -6.25
N ASP A 406 -4.55 -26.15 -7.53
CA ASP A 406 -3.79 -27.32 -7.99
C ASP A 406 -2.28 -27.03 -8.09
N GLY A 407 -1.86 -25.77 -8.13
CA GLY A 407 -0.47 -25.33 -8.17
C GLY A 407 0.03 -24.90 -6.79
N VAL A 408 -0.35 -23.72 -6.33
CA VAL A 408 0.20 -23.11 -5.10
C VAL A 408 -0.18 -23.93 -3.86
N PHE A 409 -1.46 -24.20 -3.64
CA PHE A 409 -1.91 -24.94 -2.45
C PHE A 409 -1.39 -26.36 -2.43
N TYR A 410 -1.39 -27.03 -3.59
CA TYR A 410 -0.78 -28.35 -3.72
C TYR A 410 0.70 -28.35 -3.37
N THR A 411 1.45 -27.38 -3.89
CA THR A 411 2.90 -27.27 -3.61
C THR A 411 3.18 -27.01 -2.13
N MET A 412 2.42 -26.09 -1.50
CA MET A 412 2.52 -25.83 -0.06
C MET A 412 2.18 -27.06 0.77
N ASN A 413 1.19 -27.84 0.35
CA ASN A 413 0.89 -29.09 1.02
C ASN A 413 2.02 -30.11 0.89
N LYS A 414 2.63 -30.26 -0.30
CA LYS A 414 3.73 -31.20 -0.52
C LYS A 414 5.01 -30.82 0.22
N LEU A 415 5.32 -29.52 0.28
CA LEU A 415 6.55 -29.03 0.94
C LEU A 415 6.41 -28.96 2.46
N PHE A 416 5.27 -28.51 2.95
CA PHE A 416 5.09 -28.13 4.36
C PHE A 416 3.93 -28.84 5.06
N GLY A 417 3.12 -29.65 4.33
CA GLY A 417 1.93 -30.28 4.88
C GLY A 417 0.75 -29.34 5.11
N ILE A 418 0.86 -28.06 4.72
CA ILE A 418 -0.16 -27.04 4.94
C ILE A 418 -1.39 -27.30 4.06
N ARG A 419 -2.58 -27.20 4.63
CA ARG A 419 -3.87 -27.29 3.93
C ARG A 419 -4.58 -25.93 3.99
N PHE A 420 -5.27 -25.58 2.92
CA PHE A 420 -6.08 -24.37 2.79
C PHE A 420 -7.55 -24.77 2.72
N GLU A 421 -8.37 -24.26 3.62
CA GLU A 421 -9.82 -24.50 3.66
C GLU A 421 -10.57 -23.17 3.47
N PRO A 422 -11.49 -23.06 2.50
CA PRO A 422 -12.24 -21.83 2.27
C PRO A 422 -13.08 -21.41 3.49
N ARG A 423 -13.10 -20.11 3.80
CA ARG A 423 -13.85 -19.49 4.90
C ARG A 423 -14.81 -18.42 4.38
N SER A 424 -15.93 -18.84 3.80
CA SER A 424 -16.98 -17.95 3.29
C SER A 424 -17.78 -17.23 4.38
N ASP A 425 -17.64 -17.64 5.63
CA ASP A 425 -18.23 -17.01 6.81
C ASP A 425 -17.45 -15.78 7.31
N LEU A 426 -16.18 -15.61 6.87
CA LEU A 426 -15.39 -14.44 7.21
C LEU A 426 -15.67 -13.28 6.24
N PRO A 427 -15.90 -12.06 6.76
CA PRO A 427 -16.11 -10.91 5.89
C PRO A 427 -14.84 -10.56 5.10
N VAL A 428 -15.04 -10.07 3.88
CA VAL A 428 -13.98 -9.58 2.99
C VAL A 428 -14.19 -8.09 2.69
N TYR A 429 -13.13 -7.38 2.40
CA TYR A 429 -13.20 -5.94 2.11
C TYR A 429 -13.52 -5.62 0.64
N HIS A 430 -13.48 -6.63 -0.24
CA HIS A 430 -13.87 -6.52 -1.64
C HIS A 430 -14.39 -7.87 -2.14
N PRO A 431 -15.40 -7.93 -3.04
CA PRO A 431 -16.00 -9.18 -3.52
C PRO A 431 -15.01 -10.16 -4.17
N ASP A 432 -13.93 -9.66 -4.75
CA ASP A 432 -12.89 -10.49 -5.38
C ASP A 432 -11.90 -11.13 -4.40
N VAL A 433 -11.95 -10.75 -3.13
CA VAL A 433 -11.08 -11.30 -2.09
C VAL A 433 -11.67 -12.63 -1.59
N LYS A 434 -10.82 -13.65 -1.49
CA LYS A 434 -11.17 -14.93 -0.90
C LYS A 434 -10.47 -15.10 0.45
N ALA A 435 -11.17 -15.67 1.43
CA ALA A 435 -10.61 -16.01 2.73
C ALA A 435 -10.43 -17.53 2.86
N TYR A 436 -9.32 -17.94 3.46
CA TYR A 436 -8.97 -19.33 3.75
C TYR A 436 -8.47 -19.45 5.19
N GLU A 437 -8.71 -20.60 5.81
CA GLU A 437 -8.03 -21.01 7.02
C GLU A 437 -6.93 -22.01 6.68
N LEU A 438 -5.75 -21.82 7.27
CA LEU A 438 -4.59 -22.66 7.05
C LEU A 438 -4.44 -23.64 8.21
N PHE A 439 -4.22 -24.91 7.87
CA PHE A 439 -4.00 -25.97 8.84
C PHE A 439 -2.63 -26.62 8.64
N ASP A 440 -1.99 -26.95 9.74
CA ASP A 440 -0.77 -27.74 9.77
C ASP A 440 -1.03 -29.21 9.48
N ILE A 441 0.02 -29.99 9.28
CA ILE A 441 -0.04 -31.43 9.03
C ILE A 441 -0.75 -32.20 10.16
N ASP A 442 -0.66 -31.71 11.40
CA ASP A 442 -1.34 -32.30 12.57
C ASP A 442 -2.82 -31.85 12.71
N GLY A 443 -3.33 -31.09 11.75
CA GLY A 443 -4.69 -30.58 11.73
C GLY A 443 -4.95 -29.35 12.61
N LYS A 444 -3.90 -28.78 13.23
CA LYS A 444 -4.05 -27.55 13.99
C LYS A 444 -4.16 -26.34 13.06
N SER A 445 -5.11 -25.48 13.31
CA SER A 445 -5.23 -24.21 12.59
C SER A 445 -4.02 -23.32 12.85
N LEU A 446 -3.44 -22.76 11.79
CA LEU A 446 -2.23 -21.90 11.81
C LEU A 446 -2.59 -20.42 11.67
N ALA A 447 -3.41 -20.08 10.70
CA ALA A 447 -3.60 -18.70 10.25
C ALA A 447 -4.94 -18.52 9.51
N ILE A 448 -5.37 -17.27 9.37
CA ILE A 448 -6.31 -16.85 8.31
C ILE A 448 -5.51 -16.20 7.17
N PHE A 449 -5.87 -16.53 5.94
CA PHE A 449 -5.23 -16.05 4.73
C PHE A 449 -6.26 -15.42 3.81
N TYR A 450 -6.06 -14.15 3.46
CA TYR A 450 -6.83 -13.42 2.47
C TYR A 450 -6.07 -13.37 1.15
N ALA A 451 -6.71 -13.83 0.07
CA ALA A 451 -6.19 -13.83 -1.29
C ALA A 451 -6.84 -12.70 -2.09
N ASP A 452 -6.08 -11.64 -2.38
CA ASP A 452 -6.53 -10.45 -3.11
C ASP A 452 -5.74 -10.27 -4.39
N TYR A 453 -6.08 -11.00 -5.44
CA TYR A 453 -5.22 -11.15 -6.60
C TYR A 453 -5.58 -10.31 -7.83
N PHE A 454 -6.81 -9.78 -7.91
CA PHE A 454 -7.25 -9.07 -9.10
C PHE A 454 -6.99 -7.56 -9.03
N ALA A 455 -6.57 -7.00 -10.17
CA ALA A 455 -6.41 -5.57 -10.35
C ALA A 455 -7.76 -4.85 -10.28
N ARG A 456 -7.76 -3.63 -9.72
CA ARG A 456 -8.93 -2.75 -9.68
C ARG A 456 -8.52 -1.30 -9.41
N ASP A 457 -9.43 -0.39 -9.67
CA ASP A 457 -9.28 1.02 -9.29
C ASP A 457 -9.04 1.17 -7.78
N GLY A 458 -8.13 2.06 -7.40
CA GLY A 458 -7.79 2.27 -5.98
C GLY A 458 -6.82 1.25 -5.38
N LYS A 459 -6.43 0.22 -6.11
CA LYS A 459 -5.42 -0.74 -5.69
C LYS A 459 -4.03 -0.33 -6.17
N ARG A 460 -3.05 -0.33 -5.27
CA ARG A 460 -1.65 -0.06 -5.62
C ARG A 460 -1.10 -1.16 -6.51
N GLY A 461 -0.29 -0.80 -7.50
CA GLY A 461 0.39 -1.75 -8.38
C GLY A 461 1.45 -2.60 -7.67
N GLY A 462 1.86 -3.68 -8.35
CA GLY A 462 2.82 -4.67 -7.85
C GLY A 462 2.17 -5.85 -7.14
N ALA A 463 2.98 -6.65 -6.47
CA ALA A 463 2.55 -7.77 -5.63
C ALA A 463 3.21 -7.65 -4.26
N TRP A 464 2.48 -7.97 -3.19
CA TRP A 464 3.00 -7.92 -1.83
C TRP A 464 2.20 -8.81 -0.88
N MET A 465 2.83 -9.12 0.25
CA MET A 465 2.13 -9.67 1.41
C MET A 465 2.10 -8.65 2.55
N SER A 466 1.09 -8.76 3.40
CA SER A 466 0.96 -8.00 4.62
C SER A 466 0.15 -8.78 5.66
N SER A 467 -0.09 -8.19 6.82
CA SER A 467 -0.93 -8.82 7.83
C SER A 467 -1.89 -7.83 8.47
N PHE A 468 -3.12 -8.26 8.75
CA PHE A 468 -4.08 -7.55 9.59
C PHE A 468 -3.80 -7.82 11.07
N VAL A 469 -3.35 -9.04 11.40
CA VAL A 469 -2.90 -9.45 12.74
C VAL A 469 -1.55 -10.12 12.60
N GLY A 470 -0.57 -9.69 13.39
CA GLY A 470 0.76 -10.29 13.43
C GLY A 470 0.80 -11.56 14.27
N GLN A 471 1.70 -12.48 13.92
CA GLN A 471 1.99 -13.61 14.77
C GLN A 471 2.81 -13.17 15.98
N SER A 472 2.41 -13.61 17.17
CA SER A 472 3.19 -13.39 18.40
C SER A 472 2.90 -14.48 19.44
N LYS A 473 3.92 -15.17 19.87
CA LYS A 473 3.81 -16.10 21.01
C LYS A 473 3.57 -15.35 22.31
N LEU A 474 4.26 -14.23 22.52
CA LEU A 474 4.13 -13.37 23.70
C LEU A 474 2.69 -12.88 23.90
N LEU A 475 2.02 -12.51 22.80
CA LEU A 475 0.65 -12.01 22.81
C LEU A 475 -0.39 -13.11 22.58
N ASN A 476 0.03 -14.37 22.43
CA ASN A 476 -0.83 -15.49 22.05
C ASN A 476 -1.68 -15.19 20.81
N GLN A 477 -1.07 -14.57 19.79
CA GLN A 477 -1.71 -14.18 18.55
C GLN A 477 -1.32 -15.11 17.41
N LYS A 478 -2.32 -15.58 16.67
CA LYS A 478 -2.15 -16.22 15.37
C LYS A 478 -2.31 -15.20 14.25
N PRO A 479 -1.59 -15.36 13.12
CA PRO A 479 -1.59 -14.35 12.08
C PRO A 479 -2.87 -14.36 11.23
N VAL A 480 -3.26 -13.16 10.80
CA VAL A 480 -4.23 -12.93 9.73
C VAL A 480 -3.49 -12.21 8.63
N VAL A 481 -3.13 -12.93 7.58
CA VAL A 481 -2.29 -12.44 6.49
C VAL A 481 -3.09 -12.16 5.24
N VAL A 482 -2.57 -11.29 4.39
CA VAL A 482 -3.12 -11.01 3.06
C VAL A 482 -1.99 -11.05 2.03
N ASN A 483 -2.24 -11.72 0.92
CA ASN A 483 -1.39 -11.67 -0.27
C ASN A 483 -2.15 -10.94 -1.37
N VAL A 484 -1.50 -9.96 -1.98
CA VAL A 484 -2.10 -9.02 -2.93
C VAL A 484 -1.32 -9.04 -4.23
N MET A 485 -2.05 -9.15 -5.36
CA MET A 485 -1.50 -9.06 -6.71
C MET A 485 -2.37 -8.13 -7.58
N ASN A 486 -1.98 -7.97 -8.85
CA ASN A 486 -2.69 -7.17 -9.84
C ASN A 486 -2.86 -7.95 -11.15
N ILE A 487 -3.53 -9.10 -11.07
CA ILE A 487 -3.89 -9.93 -12.23
C ILE A 487 -5.10 -9.29 -12.90
N GLU A 488 -5.07 -9.15 -14.21
CA GLU A 488 -6.22 -8.69 -14.99
C GLU A 488 -7.33 -9.75 -14.95
N LYS A 489 -8.48 -9.38 -14.38
CA LYS A 489 -9.63 -10.27 -14.26
C LYS A 489 -10.35 -10.41 -15.61
N ALA A 490 -10.74 -11.64 -15.94
CA ALA A 490 -11.60 -11.88 -17.10
C ALA A 490 -13.00 -11.28 -16.92
N PRO A 491 -13.71 -10.99 -18.02
CA PRO A 491 -15.14 -10.68 -17.97
C PRO A 491 -15.94 -11.72 -17.19
N GLU A 492 -17.08 -11.31 -16.63
CA GLU A 492 -17.94 -12.21 -15.88
C GLU A 492 -18.38 -13.41 -16.74
N GLY A 493 -18.28 -14.61 -16.18
CA GLY A 493 -18.60 -15.87 -16.86
C GLY A 493 -17.45 -16.48 -17.67
N GLU A 494 -16.30 -15.79 -17.80
CA GLU A 494 -15.12 -16.33 -18.46
C GLU A 494 -14.01 -16.72 -17.46
N PRO A 495 -13.22 -17.78 -17.74
CA PRO A 495 -12.07 -18.12 -16.91
C PRO A 495 -10.97 -17.06 -17.02
N THR A 496 -10.39 -16.65 -15.91
CA THR A 496 -9.20 -15.80 -15.91
C THR A 496 -7.96 -16.63 -16.26
N LEU A 497 -7.37 -16.35 -17.40
CA LEU A 497 -6.12 -16.96 -17.85
C LEU A 497 -4.95 -16.04 -17.49
N VAL A 498 -3.90 -16.63 -16.91
CA VAL A 498 -2.71 -15.86 -16.49
C VAL A 498 -1.49 -16.18 -17.35
N SER A 499 -0.58 -15.21 -17.49
CA SER A 499 0.68 -15.44 -18.17
C SER A 499 1.61 -16.33 -17.36
N TYR A 500 2.62 -16.92 -18.02
CA TYR A 500 3.65 -17.67 -17.31
C TYR A 500 4.38 -16.82 -16.25
N ASP A 501 4.62 -15.53 -16.53
CA ASP A 501 5.20 -14.61 -15.57
C ASP A 501 4.32 -14.42 -14.33
N ASN A 502 2.99 -14.36 -14.49
CA ASN A 502 2.07 -14.29 -13.35
C ASN A 502 2.05 -15.58 -12.55
N VAL A 503 2.21 -16.74 -13.20
CA VAL A 503 2.32 -18.05 -12.52
C VAL A 503 3.58 -18.09 -11.66
N THR A 504 4.71 -17.62 -12.19
CA THR A 504 5.99 -17.62 -11.46
C THR A 504 6.05 -16.60 -10.33
N THR A 505 5.33 -15.48 -10.45
CA THR A 505 5.22 -14.45 -9.40
C THR A 505 4.39 -14.93 -8.22
#